data_0b25773472f705d276f4b5fd85c3c879
#
_entry.id   0b25773472f705d276f4b5fd85c3c879
#
_cell.length_a   1.000
_cell.length_b   1.000
_cell.length_c   1.000
_cell.angle_alpha   90.00
_cell.angle_beta   90.00
_cell.angle_gamma   90.00
#
_symmetry.space_group_name_H-M   'P 1'
#
loop_
_entity.id
_entity.type
_entity.pdbx_description
1 polymer ?
#
loop_
_entity_poly.entity_id
_entity_poly.type
_entity_poly.pdbx_seq_one_letter_code
_entity_poly.pdbx_strand_id
1 'polypeptide(L)'
;EDDNLVEQAKEMLHGLNRKYAQRPFYFYHRHRLHNPSEGEWMGWERKRGKLHEFNQLLRGKSDTTFTVQEGDLARLPQIKYVITLDADTVLPTDAACRLVGALAHPLNRAQCEPHSGRITTGYTILQPRAEVKPASTGQSLFTRVFAGDTGLDLYTLAVSDVYQDLFGEGIYVGKGIYDVDAFECSLANRIPDNTLLSHDLFEGVQG
;
A
#
# COMPACT_ATOMS: atom_id res chain seq x y z
N GLU A 1 17.44 19.49 8.70
CA GLU A 1 16.03 19.85 8.45
C GLU A 1 15.14 18.61 8.62
N ASP A 2 15.51 17.50 7.99
CA ASP A 2 14.75 16.22 8.10
C ASP A 2 14.72 15.71 9.55
N ASP A 3 15.80 15.80 10.31
CA ASP A 3 15.87 15.33 11.71
C ASP A 3 14.89 16.08 12.62
N ASN A 4 14.72 17.38 12.42
CA ASN A 4 13.76 18.16 13.19
C ASN A 4 12.31 17.76 12.91
N LEU A 5 11.99 17.45 11.64
CA LEU A 5 10.66 16.96 11.26
C LEU A 5 10.40 15.57 11.84
N VAL A 6 11.41 14.71 11.89
CA VAL A 6 11.33 13.39 12.51
C VAL A 6 11.03 13.49 14.00
N GLU A 7 11.73 14.37 14.74
CA GLU A 7 11.47 14.56 16.17
C GLU A 7 10.07 15.15 16.42
N GLN A 8 9.62 16.11 15.64
CA GLN A 8 8.26 16.62 15.74
C GLN A 8 7.21 15.51 15.50
N ALA A 9 7.44 14.66 14.50
CA ALA A 9 6.55 13.53 14.22
C ALA A 9 6.48 12.53 15.38
N LYS A 10 7.60 12.23 16.03
CA LYS A 10 7.65 11.37 17.23
C LYS A 10 6.85 12.00 18.38
N GLU A 11 7.05 13.30 18.65
CA GLU A 11 6.29 13.99 19.70
C GLU A 11 4.78 13.94 19.47
N MET A 12 4.36 14.20 18.22
CA MET A 12 2.94 14.10 17.83
C MET A 12 2.40 12.68 18.01
N LEU A 13 3.17 11.68 17.61
CA LEU A 13 2.81 10.26 17.76
C LEU A 13 2.61 9.90 19.25
N HIS A 14 3.55 10.31 20.10
CA HIS A 14 3.48 10.06 21.54
C HIS A 14 2.25 10.76 22.16
N GLY A 15 1.92 11.96 21.67
CA GLY A 15 0.67 12.66 22.03
C GLY A 15 -0.59 11.87 21.66
N LEU A 16 -0.64 11.34 20.43
CA LEU A 16 -1.74 10.52 19.93
C LEU A 16 -1.86 9.21 20.72
N ASN A 17 -0.75 8.50 20.95
CA ASN A 17 -0.77 7.23 21.68
C ASN A 17 -1.20 7.40 23.15
N ARG A 18 -0.90 8.55 23.78
CA ARG A 18 -1.44 8.89 25.11
C ARG A 18 -2.94 9.08 25.09
N LYS A 19 -3.47 9.74 24.05
CA LYS A 19 -4.91 10.02 23.91
C LYS A 19 -5.72 8.78 23.51
N TYR A 20 -5.14 7.90 22.70
CA TYR A 20 -5.81 6.76 22.08
C TYR A 20 -5.09 5.43 22.37
N ALA A 21 -4.86 5.13 23.64
CA ALA A 21 -4.10 3.98 24.10
C ALA A 21 -4.57 2.62 23.53
N GLN A 22 -5.86 2.49 23.21
CA GLN A 22 -6.41 1.26 22.60
C GLN A 22 -6.23 1.19 21.08
N ARG A 23 -5.81 2.28 20.43
CA ARG A 23 -5.59 2.38 18.99
C ARG A 23 -4.18 2.88 18.73
N PRO A 24 -3.17 1.99 18.80
CA PRO A 24 -1.78 2.38 18.71
C PRO A 24 -1.47 2.96 17.34
N PHE A 25 -0.80 4.10 17.35
CA PHE A 25 -0.25 4.72 16.17
C PHE A 25 1.22 4.35 16.06
N TYR A 26 1.72 4.27 14.83
CA TYR A 26 3.10 3.92 14.53
C TYR A 26 3.70 5.00 13.64
N PHE A 27 5.00 5.19 13.74
CA PHE A 27 5.75 6.05 12.85
C PHE A 27 7.02 5.34 12.41
N TYR A 28 7.19 5.24 11.09
CA TYR A 28 8.34 4.63 10.47
C TYR A 28 8.97 5.61 9.50
N HIS A 29 10.29 5.85 9.65
CA HIS A 29 11.05 6.69 8.74
C HIS A 29 12.24 5.93 8.20
N ARG A 30 12.46 6.00 6.88
CA ARG A 30 13.59 5.40 6.18
C ARG A 30 14.63 6.47 5.86
N HIS A 31 15.91 6.14 6.00
CA HIS A 31 16.94 6.99 5.45
C HIS A 31 17.06 6.84 3.94
N ARG A 32 17.60 7.87 3.30
CA ARG A 32 17.91 7.85 1.88
C ARG A 32 19.25 7.15 1.66
N LEU A 33 19.30 6.32 0.62
CA LEU A 33 20.51 5.68 0.14
C LEU A 33 20.85 6.25 -1.24
N HIS A 34 22.14 6.32 -1.54
CA HIS A 34 22.59 6.67 -2.89
C HIS A 34 22.28 5.50 -3.83
N ASN A 35 21.48 5.76 -4.86
CA ASN A 35 21.22 4.79 -5.92
C ASN A 35 22.18 5.03 -7.09
N PRO A 36 23.18 4.15 -7.33
CA PRO A 36 24.16 4.35 -8.40
C PRO A 36 23.54 4.32 -9.80
N SER A 37 22.43 3.58 -9.98
CA SER A 37 21.77 3.47 -11.29
C SER A 37 21.04 4.75 -11.69
N GLU A 38 20.49 5.49 -10.72
CA GLU A 38 19.77 6.74 -10.96
C GLU A 38 20.63 7.98 -10.64
N GLY A 39 21.76 7.81 -9.94
CA GLY A 39 22.64 8.91 -9.51
C GLY A 39 22.04 9.80 -8.42
N GLU A 40 21.01 9.35 -7.72
CA GLU A 40 20.26 10.15 -6.74
C GLU A 40 20.21 9.49 -5.35
N TRP A 41 20.01 10.35 -4.33
CA TRP A 41 19.71 9.89 -2.97
C TRP A 41 18.21 9.70 -2.80
N MET A 42 17.79 8.46 -2.55
CA MET A 42 16.38 8.09 -2.47
C MET A 42 16.14 6.97 -1.45
N GLY A 43 14.91 6.78 -1.03
CA GLY A 43 14.52 5.56 -0.34
C GLY A 43 14.64 4.38 -1.30
N TRP A 44 15.32 3.30 -0.87
CA TRP A 44 15.51 2.11 -1.70
C TRP A 44 14.20 1.66 -2.35
N GLU A 45 14.20 1.51 -3.68
CA GLU A 45 13.04 1.10 -4.47
C GLU A 45 11.76 1.89 -4.17
N ARG A 46 11.87 3.13 -3.72
CA ARG A 46 10.75 4.05 -3.52
C ARG A 46 9.61 3.44 -2.67
N LYS A 47 8.35 3.45 -3.18
CA LYS A 47 7.17 2.90 -2.48
C LYS A 47 7.23 1.38 -2.37
N ARG A 48 7.63 0.69 -3.44
CA ARG A 48 7.78 -0.77 -3.45
C ARG A 48 8.72 -1.25 -2.35
N GLY A 49 9.94 -0.73 -2.34
CA GLY A 49 10.93 -1.10 -1.33
C GLY A 49 10.43 -0.80 0.08
N LYS A 50 9.74 0.33 0.28
CA LYS A 50 9.13 0.67 1.57
C LYS A 50 8.11 -0.38 2.01
N LEU A 51 7.24 -0.82 1.12
CA LEU A 51 6.22 -1.83 1.45
C LEU A 51 6.87 -3.20 1.68
N HIS A 52 7.80 -3.59 0.83
CA HIS A 52 8.54 -4.85 1.00
C HIS A 52 9.29 -4.92 2.33
N GLU A 53 10.10 -3.92 2.67
CA GLU A 53 10.79 -3.87 3.96
C GLU A 53 9.81 -3.82 5.14
N PHE A 54 8.69 -3.10 4.99
CA PHE A 54 7.65 -3.05 6.02
C PHE A 54 7.01 -4.43 6.24
N ASN A 55 6.68 -5.15 5.17
CA ASN A 55 6.15 -6.51 5.27
C ASN A 55 7.14 -7.46 5.95
N GLN A 56 8.42 -7.34 5.61
CA GLN A 56 9.47 -8.11 6.28
C GLN A 56 9.58 -7.77 7.77
N LEU A 57 9.47 -6.49 8.13
CA LEU A 57 9.42 -6.04 9.51
C LEU A 57 8.21 -6.63 10.25
N LEU A 58 7.03 -6.68 9.62
CA LEU A 58 5.84 -7.36 10.16
C LEU A 58 6.07 -8.86 10.42
N ARG A 59 7.05 -9.47 9.79
CA ARG A 59 7.44 -10.90 9.97
C ARG A 59 8.72 -11.07 10.79
N GLY A 60 9.13 -10.01 11.50
CA GLY A 60 10.22 -10.05 12.47
C GLY A 60 11.63 -9.91 11.89
N LYS A 61 11.77 -9.54 10.61
CA LYS A 61 13.08 -9.20 10.06
C LYS A 61 13.51 -7.81 10.54
N SER A 62 14.78 -7.68 10.91
CA SER A 62 15.37 -6.42 11.41
C SER A 62 16.31 -5.73 10.41
N ASP A 63 16.67 -6.40 9.32
CA ASP A 63 17.51 -5.84 8.26
C ASP A 63 16.64 -4.97 7.34
N THR A 64 16.54 -3.69 7.68
CA THR A 64 15.70 -2.72 6.97
C THR A 64 16.37 -1.35 6.94
N THR A 65 15.95 -0.51 5.99
CA THR A 65 16.37 0.91 5.93
C THR A 65 15.54 1.82 6.84
N PHE A 66 14.61 1.27 7.64
CA PHE A 66 13.86 2.03 8.64
C PHE A 66 14.75 2.39 9.83
N THR A 67 15.21 3.63 9.89
CA THR A 67 16.03 4.18 11.00
C THR A 67 15.19 4.59 12.19
N VAL A 68 13.91 4.90 11.96
CA VAL A 68 12.96 5.21 13.03
C VAL A 68 11.83 4.21 12.99
N GLN A 69 11.56 3.59 14.14
CA GLN A 69 10.49 2.62 14.34
C GLN A 69 9.86 2.90 15.71
N GLU A 70 8.75 3.65 15.68
CA GLU A 70 8.02 4.04 16.88
C GLU A 70 6.65 3.39 16.93
N GLY A 71 6.23 2.92 18.09
CA GLY A 71 4.95 2.28 18.34
C GLY A 71 5.08 0.95 19.10
N ASP A 72 4.00 0.19 19.20
CA ASP A 72 3.97 -1.12 19.87
C ASP A 72 4.46 -2.23 18.91
N LEU A 73 5.78 -2.38 18.77
CA LEU A 73 6.40 -3.32 17.85
C LEU A 73 6.02 -4.80 18.14
N ALA A 74 5.62 -5.12 19.37
CA ALA A 74 5.25 -6.48 19.74
C ALA A 74 3.95 -6.96 19.02
N ARG A 75 3.15 -6.05 18.51
CA ARG A 75 1.94 -6.38 17.76
C ARG A 75 2.17 -6.65 16.28
N LEU A 76 3.30 -6.25 15.74
CA LEU A 76 3.58 -6.33 14.30
C LEU A 76 3.40 -7.74 13.71
N PRO A 77 3.88 -8.83 14.34
CA PRO A 77 3.71 -10.18 13.80
C PRO A 77 2.25 -10.65 13.69
N GLN A 78 1.32 -9.98 14.39
CA GLN A 78 -0.10 -10.29 14.34
C GLN A 78 -0.84 -9.61 13.18
N ILE A 79 -0.20 -8.65 12.52
CA ILE A 79 -0.79 -7.92 11.39
C ILE A 79 -0.90 -8.85 10.19
N LYS A 80 -2.12 -9.07 9.74
CA LYS A 80 -2.42 -9.90 8.58
C LYS A 80 -2.67 -9.09 7.34
N TYR A 81 -3.38 -7.98 7.46
CA TYR A 81 -3.77 -7.13 6.35
C TYR A 81 -3.16 -5.74 6.46
N VAL A 82 -2.77 -5.19 5.33
CA VAL A 82 -2.27 -3.81 5.24
C VAL A 82 -3.13 -3.05 4.23
N ILE A 83 -3.56 -1.85 4.60
CA ILE A 83 -4.23 -0.91 3.69
C ILE A 83 -3.21 0.18 3.35
N THR A 84 -2.93 0.33 2.06
CA THR A 84 -2.06 1.38 1.53
C THR A 84 -2.86 2.59 1.09
N LEU A 85 -2.40 3.77 1.47
CA LEU A 85 -2.98 5.05 1.09
C LEU A 85 -1.84 6.01 0.73
N ASP A 86 -2.05 6.88 -0.23
CA ASP A 86 -1.16 8.01 -0.46
C ASP A 86 -1.49 9.16 0.51
N ALA A 87 -0.58 10.12 0.67
CA ALA A 87 -0.73 11.21 1.64
C ALA A 87 -1.98 12.09 1.41
N ASP A 88 -2.47 12.14 0.18
CA ASP A 88 -3.65 12.90 -0.25
C ASP A 88 -4.94 12.06 -0.31
N THR A 89 -4.84 10.77 -0.03
CA THR A 89 -5.96 9.84 -0.09
C THR A 89 -6.74 9.85 1.23
N VAL A 90 -8.06 9.97 1.14
CA VAL A 90 -8.96 9.88 2.30
C VAL A 90 -9.73 8.57 2.24
N LEU A 91 -9.60 7.79 3.31
CA LEU A 91 -10.39 6.58 3.50
C LEU A 91 -11.76 6.95 4.08
N PRO A 92 -12.89 6.66 3.40
CA PRO A 92 -14.22 6.90 3.93
C PRO A 92 -14.49 6.11 5.21
N THR A 93 -15.44 6.60 6.01
CA THR A 93 -15.90 5.87 7.21
C THR A 93 -16.35 4.46 6.83
N ASP A 94 -16.00 3.48 7.66
CA ASP A 94 -16.27 2.04 7.49
C ASP A 94 -15.61 1.37 6.28
N ALA A 95 -14.92 2.10 5.39
CA ALA A 95 -14.26 1.51 4.22
C ALA A 95 -13.20 0.48 4.62
N ALA A 96 -12.41 0.74 5.66
CA ALA A 96 -11.44 -0.22 6.17
C ALA A 96 -12.10 -1.54 6.63
N CYS A 97 -13.21 -1.46 7.36
CA CYS A 97 -13.93 -2.65 7.82
C CYS A 97 -14.49 -3.46 6.63
N ARG A 98 -15.00 -2.78 5.62
CA ARG A 98 -15.52 -3.42 4.40
C ARG A 98 -14.41 -4.11 3.62
N LEU A 99 -13.27 -3.45 3.43
CA LEU A 99 -12.11 -4.01 2.73
C LEU A 99 -11.57 -5.25 3.46
N VAL A 100 -11.41 -5.16 4.78
CA VAL A 100 -10.99 -6.31 5.60
C VAL A 100 -12.01 -7.44 5.51
N GLY A 101 -13.32 -7.14 5.62
CA GLY A 101 -14.38 -8.13 5.50
C GLY A 101 -14.40 -8.82 4.13
N ALA A 102 -14.17 -8.06 3.05
CA ALA A 102 -14.11 -8.60 1.71
C ALA A 102 -12.89 -9.52 1.52
N LEU A 103 -11.68 -9.06 1.88
CA LEU A 103 -10.47 -9.87 1.70
C LEU A 103 -10.41 -11.07 2.66
N ALA A 104 -10.98 -10.95 3.86
CA ALA A 104 -11.06 -12.05 4.83
C ALA A 104 -12.12 -13.11 4.49
N HIS A 105 -13.01 -12.81 3.53
CA HIS A 105 -14.07 -13.74 3.13
C HIS A 105 -13.46 -15.07 2.65
N PRO A 106 -13.99 -16.23 3.05
CA PRO A 106 -13.40 -17.53 2.71
C PRO A 106 -13.16 -17.75 1.20
N LEU A 107 -14.06 -17.27 0.34
CA LEU A 107 -13.93 -17.38 -1.11
C LEU A 107 -12.87 -16.45 -1.72
N ASN A 108 -12.48 -15.41 -1.00
CA ASN A 108 -11.49 -14.43 -1.47
C ASN A 108 -10.09 -14.67 -0.91
N ARG A 109 -9.94 -15.62 0.00
CA ARG A 109 -8.64 -15.93 0.58
C ARG A 109 -7.69 -16.47 -0.47
N ALA A 110 -6.56 -15.80 -0.62
CA ALA A 110 -5.51 -16.23 -1.53
C ALA A 110 -4.92 -17.57 -1.09
N GLN A 111 -4.73 -18.46 -2.06
CA GLN A 111 -3.92 -19.67 -1.90
C GLN A 111 -2.70 -19.55 -2.80
N CYS A 112 -1.55 -19.39 -2.19
CA CYS A 112 -0.27 -19.28 -2.87
C CYS A 112 0.43 -20.63 -2.91
N GLU A 113 0.89 -21.03 -4.10
CA GLU A 113 1.74 -22.21 -4.24
C GLU A 113 3.19 -21.83 -3.89
N PRO A 114 3.77 -22.39 -2.81
CA PRO A 114 5.05 -21.92 -2.29
C PRO A 114 6.24 -22.05 -3.26
N HIS A 115 6.21 -23.03 -4.17
CA HIS A 115 7.31 -23.27 -5.11
C HIS A 115 7.28 -22.32 -6.30
N SER A 116 6.10 -22.03 -6.82
CA SER A 116 5.93 -21.17 -7.99
C SER A 116 5.63 -19.71 -7.62
N GLY A 117 5.18 -19.44 -6.39
CA GLY A 117 4.66 -18.15 -5.97
C GLY A 117 3.36 -17.76 -6.69
N ARG A 118 2.70 -18.70 -7.35
CA ARG A 118 1.47 -18.44 -8.10
C ARG A 118 0.27 -18.49 -7.16
N ILE A 119 -0.62 -17.51 -7.31
CA ILE A 119 -1.93 -17.54 -6.66
C ILE A 119 -2.84 -18.46 -7.47
N THR A 120 -3.36 -19.48 -6.82
CA THR A 120 -4.22 -20.50 -7.47
C THR A 120 -5.69 -20.23 -7.26
N THR A 121 -6.06 -19.59 -6.17
CA THR A 121 -7.44 -19.18 -5.85
C THR A 121 -7.42 -17.93 -4.95
N GLY A 122 -8.49 -17.16 -4.97
CA GLY A 122 -8.64 -15.95 -4.16
C GLY A 122 -7.85 -14.76 -4.70
N TYR A 123 -7.65 -13.77 -3.86
CA TYR A 123 -7.00 -12.51 -4.21
C TYR A 123 -5.99 -12.12 -3.14
N THR A 124 -4.83 -11.65 -3.55
CA THR A 124 -3.82 -11.08 -2.63
C THR A 124 -4.13 -9.65 -2.30
N ILE A 125 -4.69 -8.91 -3.27
CA ILE A 125 -4.96 -7.48 -3.21
C ILE A 125 -6.43 -7.24 -3.58
N LEU A 126 -7.07 -6.30 -2.88
CA LEU A 126 -8.34 -5.72 -3.30
C LEU A 126 -8.19 -4.20 -3.38
N GLN A 127 -8.51 -3.65 -4.54
CA GLN A 127 -8.49 -2.21 -4.77
C GLN A 127 -9.91 -1.65 -4.72
N PRO A 128 -10.19 -0.70 -3.81
CA PRO A 128 -11.46 0.01 -3.84
C PRO A 128 -11.47 1.04 -4.98
N ARG A 129 -12.64 1.39 -5.46
CA ARG A 129 -12.81 2.51 -6.37
C ARG A 129 -12.28 3.80 -5.75
N ALA A 130 -11.43 4.51 -6.48
CA ALA A 130 -10.94 5.84 -6.10
C ALA A 130 -11.77 6.92 -6.80
N GLU A 131 -12.17 7.94 -6.06
CA GLU A 131 -12.96 9.06 -6.58
C GLU A 131 -12.36 10.40 -6.14
N VAL A 132 -12.57 11.43 -6.95
CA VAL A 132 -12.18 12.81 -6.60
C VAL A 132 -13.18 13.35 -5.57
N LYS A 133 -12.66 13.95 -4.50
CA LYS A 133 -13.52 14.60 -3.49
C LYS A 133 -14.32 15.73 -4.13
N PRO A 134 -15.64 15.84 -3.91
CA PRO A 134 -16.45 16.94 -4.40
C PRO A 134 -15.89 18.32 -4.03
N ALA A 135 -15.32 18.48 -2.84
CA ALA A 135 -14.69 19.71 -2.40
C ALA A 135 -13.46 20.13 -3.22
N SER A 136 -12.80 19.18 -3.90
CA SER A 136 -11.63 19.44 -4.74
C SER A 136 -12.02 19.86 -6.16
N THR A 137 -13.24 19.56 -6.60
CA THR A 137 -13.71 19.82 -7.97
C THR A 137 -13.90 21.30 -8.29
N GLY A 138 -14.07 22.15 -7.28
CA GLY A 138 -14.30 23.58 -7.41
C GLY A 138 -13.07 24.48 -7.25
N GLN A 139 -11.89 23.93 -6.93
CA GLN A 139 -10.74 24.73 -6.48
C GLN A 139 -9.99 25.44 -7.62
N SER A 140 -10.08 24.97 -8.85
CA SER A 140 -9.45 25.60 -10.01
C SER A 140 -10.30 25.44 -11.27
N LEU A 141 -9.99 26.22 -12.31
CA LEU A 141 -10.63 26.07 -13.62
C LEU A 141 -10.33 24.68 -14.21
N PHE A 142 -9.13 24.19 -14.02
CA PHE A 142 -8.73 22.86 -14.43
C PHE A 142 -9.59 21.78 -13.74
N THR A 143 -9.70 21.82 -12.40
CA THR A 143 -10.49 20.82 -11.67
C THR A 143 -11.98 20.91 -12.00
N ARG A 144 -12.52 22.10 -12.30
CA ARG A 144 -13.92 22.26 -12.73
C ARG A 144 -14.20 21.62 -14.09
N VAL A 145 -13.23 21.63 -15.00
CA VAL A 145 -13.37 21.04 -16.34
C VAL A 145 -13.10 19.54 -16.32
N PHE A 146 -12.11 19.10 -15.53
CA PHE A 146 -11.60 17.71 -15.56
C PHE A 146 -12.02 16.85 -14.38
N ALA A 147 -12.73 17.38 -13.39
CA ALA A 147 -13.21 16.60 -12.24
C ALA A 147 -14.51 15.82 -12.49
N GLY A 148 -15.03 15.83 -13.72
CA GLY A 148 -16.11 14.93 -14.13
C GLY A 148 -15.60 13.54 -14.45
N ASP A 149 -16.50 12.65 -14.87
CA ASP A 149 -16.26 11.24 -15.18
C ASP A 149 -15.14 10.95 -16.21
N THR A 150 -14.51 11.96 -16.75
CA THR A 150 -13.62 11.86 -17.91
C THR A 150 -12.15 11.69 -17.57
N GLY A 151 -11.76 11.67 -16.30
CA GLY A 151 -10.32 11.69 -15.95
C GLY A 151 -9.85 10.53 -15.09
N LEU A 152 -10.74 9.77 -14.55
CA LEU A 152 -10.41 8.64 -13.72
C LEU A 152 -10.93 7.39 -14.39
N ASP A 153 -9.99 6.68 -14.86
CA ASP A 153 -10.00 5.26 -15.07
C ASP A 153 -11.37 4.64 -15.41
N LEU A 154 -11.62 4.50 -16.70
CA LEU A 154 -12.74 3.69 -17.21
C LEU A 154 -12.75 2.26 -16.64
N TYR A 155 -11.63 1.83 -16.05
CA TYR A 155 -11.46 0.51 -15.44
C TYR A 155 -11.99 0.41 -14.01
N THR A 156 -12.29 1.52 -13.36
CA THR A 156 -12.81 1.53 -11.96
C THR A 156 -14.32 1.71 -11.88
N LEU A 157 -15.05 1.52 -12.96
CA LEU A 157 -16.50 1.55 -12.94
C LEU A 157 -17.05 0.36 -12.13
N ALA A 158 -18.11 0.65 -11.35
CA ALA A 158 -18.62 -0.20 -10.27
C ALA A 158 -19.19 -1.57 -10.67
N VAL A 159 -19.09 -2.01 -11.92
CA VAL A 159 -19.84 -3.17 -12.40
C VAL A 159 -18.96 -4.38 -12.74
N SER A 160 -17.79 -4.19 -13.24
CA SER A 160 -16.71 -5.17 -13.37
C SER A 160 -15.52 -4.50 -14.02
N ASP A 161 -14.33 -4.94 -13.67
CA ASP A 161 -13.14 -4.60 -14.43
C ASP A 161 -13.14 -5.50 -15.68
N VAL A 162 -13.53 -4.94 -16.83
CA VAL A 162 -13.59 -5.67 -18.10
C VAL A 162 -12.24 -6.29 -18.46
N TYR A 163 -11.14 -5.64 -18.08
CA TYR A 163 -9.80 -6.16 -18.30
C TYR A 163 -9.54 -7.41 -17.45
N GLN A 164 -9.89 -7.38 -16.18
CA GLN A 164 -9.78 -8.51 -15.27
C GLN A 164 -10.66 -9.68 -15.72
N ASP A 165 -11.90 -9.39 -16.15
CA ASP A 165 -12.83 -10.40 -16.62
C ASP A 165 -12.36 -11.07 -17.93
N LEU A 166 -11.72 -10.33 -18.83
CA LEU A 166 -11.25 -10.85 -20.12
C LEU A 166 -9.89 -11.54 -20.05
N PHE A 167 -8.97 -11.01 -19.24
CA PHE A 167 -7.57 -11.45 -19.24
C PHE A 167 -7.18 -12.17 -17.93
N GLY A 168 -8.01 -12.12 -16.90
CA GLY A 168 -7.67 -12.69 -15.59
C GLY A 168 -6.55 -11.93 -14.85
N GLU A 169 -6.32 -10.67 -15.22
CA GLU A 169 -5.26 -9.83 -14.67
C GLU A 169 -5.86 -8.57 -14.05
N GLY A 170 -5.47 -8.26 -12.82
CA GLY A 170 -5.95 -7.07 -12.11
C GLY A 170 -5.12 -5.82 -12.42
N ILE A 171 -5.75 -4.65 -12.28
CA ILE A 171 -5.07 -3.36 -12.33
C ILE A 171 -5.01 -2.81 -10.91
N TYR A 172 -3.80 -2.53 -10.43
CA TYR A 172 -3.56 -1.95 -9.12
C TYR A 172 -2.86 -0.60 -9.25
N VAL A 173 -3.30 0.39 -8.49
CA VAL A 173 -2.76 1.76 -8.51
C VAL A 173 -2.15 2.16 -7.16
N GLY A 174 -1.64 1.19 -6.40
CA GLY A 174 -0.95 1.44 -5.14
C GLY A 174 -1.84 1.85 -3.96
N LYS A 175 -3.17 1.74 -4.09
CA LYS A 175 -4.16 2.09 -3.06
C LYS A 175 -5.15 0.95 -2.88
N GLY A 176 -5.07 0.25 -1.77
CA GLY A 176 -5.95 -0.89 -1.52
C GLY A 176 -5.57 -1.65 -0.27
N ILE A 177 -6.14 -2.82 -0.10
CA ILE A 177 -5.81 -3.75 0.98
C ILE A 177 -5.14 -4.99 0.40
N TYR A 178 -4.14 -5.51 1.09
CA TYR A 178 -3.53 -6.79 0.75
C TYR A 178 -3.32 -7.69 1.97
N ASP A 179 -3.29 -9.00 1.75
CA ASP A 179 -2.84 -10.00 2.71
C ASP A 179 -1.32 -10.07 2.66
N VAL A 180 -0.64 -9.81 3.77
CA VAL A 180 0.83 -9.68 3.83
C VAL A 180 1.54 -10.93 3.35
N ASP A 181 1.09 -12.10 3.77
CA ASP A 181 1.76 -13.36 3.45
C ASP A 181 1.53 -13.77 2.00
N ALA A 182 0.31 -13.59 1.50
CA ALA A 182 -0.02 -13.88 0.12
C ALA A 182 0.69 -12.92 -0.84
N PHE A 183 0.75 -11.63 -0.50
CA PHE A 183 1.44 -10.61 -1.27
C PHE A 183 2.95 -10.90 -1.38
N GLU A 184 3.61 -11.17 -0.27
CA GLU A 184 5.03 -11.54 -0.28
C GLU A 184 5.28 -12.86 -1.04
N CYS A 185 4.37 -13.83 -0.93
CA CYS A 185 4.48 -15.08 -1.68
C CYS A 185 4.40 -14.84 -3.19
N SER A 186 3.46 -14.01 -3.65
CA SER A 186 3.26 -13.75 -5.08
C SER A 186 4.40 -12.95 -5.72
N LEU A 187 5.08 -12.10 -4.94
CA LEU A 187 6.13 -11.21 -5.44
C LEU A 187 7.55 -11.73 -5.18
N ALA A 188 7.72 -12.79 -4.37
CA ALA A 188 9.03 -13.26 -3.95
C ALA A 188 9.96 -13.54 -5.14
N ASN A 189 11.12 -12.86 -5.16
CA ASN A 189 12.18 -13.02 -6.17
C ASN A 189 11.76 -12.76 -7.63
N ARG A 190 10.66 -12.08 -7.87
CA ARG A 190 10.18 -11.82 -9.24
C ARG A 190 10.61 -10.46 -9.79
N ILE A 191 10.95 -9.53 -8.92
CA ILE A 191 11.29 -8.17 -9.32
C ILE A 191 12.77 -7.93 -9.01
N PRO A 192 13.64 -7.86 -10.03
CA PRO A 192 15.01 -7.41 -9.84
C PRO A 192 15.05 -5.93 -9.45
N ASP A 193 16.05 -5.54 -8.66
CA ASP A 193 16.23 -4.15 -8.23
C ASP A 193 16.49 -3.21 -9.42
N ASN A 194 16.03 -1.98 -9.33
CA ASN A 194 16.20 -0.91 -10.32
C ASN A 194 15.64 -1.22 -11.73
N THR A 195 14.65 -2.10 -11.85
CA THR A 195 14.10 -2.51 -13.17
C THR A 195 12.73 -1.91 -13.47
N LEU A 196 11.98 -1.47 -12.45
CA LEU A 196 10.61 -0.99 -12.62
C LEU A 196 10.50 0.49 -12.24
N LEU A 197 9.93 1.29 -13.14
CA LEU A 197 9.52 2.67 -12.86
C LEU A 197 8.21 2.73 -12.06
N SER A 198 7.27 1.84 -12.39
CA SER A 198 6.00 1.68 -11.67
C SER A 198 5.79 0.20 -11.39
N HIS A 199 5.67 -0.14 -10.12
CA HIS A 199 5.49 -1.51 -9.66
C HIS A 199 4.01 -1.86 -9.43
N ASP A 200 3.14 -0.87 -9.33
CA ASP A 200 1.73 -1.07 -9.03
C ASP A 200 1.07 -2.02 -10.05
N LEU A 201 1.37 -1.84 -11.34
CA LEU A 201 0.87 -2.71 -12.40
C LEU A 201 1.34 -4.15 -12.24
N PHE A 202 2.63 -4.35 -11.93
CA PHE A 202 3.18 -5.69 -11.73
C PHE A 202 2.55 -6.40 -10.52
N GLU A 203 2.37 -5.65 -9.42
CA GLU A 203 1.69 -6.14 -8.22
C GLU A 203 0.24 -6.56 -8.53
N GLY A 204 -0.47 -5.78 -9.35
CA GLY A 204 -1.83 -6.10 -9.79
C GLY A 204 -1.94 -7.35 -10.66
N VAL A 205 -0.96 -7.58 -11.54
CA VAL A 205 -0.93 -8.75 -12.43
C VAL A 205 -0.55 -10.05 -11.70
N GLN A 206 0.29 -9.96 -10.67
CA GLN A 206 0.79 -11.14 -9.95
C GLN A 206 -0.03 -11.49 -8.70
N GLY A 207 -0.79 -10.54 -8.19
CA GLY A 207 -1.66 -10.68 -7.02
C GLY A 207 -3.02 -11.18 -7.34
#